data_4b3707c23cb28944c4577ca546cc31d0
#
_entry.id   4b3707c23cb28944c4577ca546cc31d0
#
_cell.length_a   1.000
_cell.length_b   1.000
_cell.length_c   1.000
_cell.angle_alpha   90.00
_cell.angle_beta   90.00
_cell.angle_gamma   90.00
#
_symmetry.space_group_name_H-M   'P 1'
#
loop_
_entity.id
_entity.type
_entity.pdbx_description
1 polymer ?
#
loop_
_entity_poly.entity_id
_entity_poly.type
_entity_poly.pdbx_seq_one_letter_code
_entity_poly.pdbx_strand_id
1 'polypeptide(L)'
;MCIRDRCRDGVCKVNARLYTKTIRFSDINYQLAQNEDKTAIFENWCDFLNYFDSSIFVQLSFINQQTNITEFKKQINIPPQQDDFNDIRTEYSDMLKSQLAKGNNGLVKHKYITFSIEADNLAAAKARLSRIETDVLNNFKVLGVTARPMNGQERLNVLHGIFHPEGEPFRFSWDLSLIHISEPTRRTPIS
;
A
#
# COMPACT_ATOMS: atom_id res chain seq x y z
N MET A 1 -12.00 -9.71 13.76
CA MET A 1 -11.08 -8.57 13.85
C MET A 1 -11.89 -7.28 13.87
N CYS A 2 -11.93 -6.57 14.98
CA CYS A 2 -12.84 -5.44 15.15
C CYS A 2 -12.29 -4.18 14.48
N ILE A 3 -13.15 -3.46 13.74
CA ILE A 3 -12.80 -2.17 13.10
C ILE A 3 -12.40 -1.12 14.15
N ARG A 4 -12.91 -1.27 15.39
CA ARG A 4 -12.62 -0.41 16.54
C ARG A 4 -11.12 -0.36 16.90
N ASP A 5 -10.34 -1.39 16.55
CA ASP A 5 -8.91 -1.48 16.87
C ASP A 5 -8.00 -0.80 15.82
N ARG A 6 -8.60 -0.10 14.84
CA ARG A 6 -7.89 0.62 13.78
C ARG A 6 -8.16 2.10 13.86
N CYS A 7 -7.11 2.89 13.82
CA CYS A 7 -7.20 4.34 13.81
C CYS A 7 -7.19 4.89 12.37
N ARG A 8 -7.83 6.04 12.16
CA ARG A 8 -7.83 6.74 10.85
C ARG A 8 -6.42 7.04 10.35
N ASP A 9 -5.47 7.26 11.24
CA ASP A 9 -4.04 7.53 10.98
C ASP A 9 -3.22 6.28 10.59
N GLY A 10 -3.85 5.14 10.40
CA GLY A 10 -3.21 3.91 9.98
C GLY A 10 -2.60 3.07 11.09
N VAL A 11 -2.66 3.50 12.35
CA VAL A 11 -2.28 2.66 13.48
C VAL A 11 -3.31 1.54 13.67
N CYS A 12 -2.85 0.32 13.82
CA CYS A 12 -3.70 -0.84 14.08
C CYS A 12 -3.27 -1.53 15.37
N LYS A 13 -4.22 -1.75 16.26
CA LYS A 13 -4.02 -2.59 17.45
C LYS A 13 -4.25 -4.05 17.05
N VAL A 14 -3.23 -4.89 17.19
CA VAL A 14 -3.27 -6.30 16.81
C VAL A 14 -3.73 -7.16 17.99
N ASN A 15 -3.21 -6.88 19.17
CA ASN A 15 -3.60 -7.55 20.42
C ASN A 15 -3.60 -6.54 21.58
N ALA A 16 -3.61 -7.01 22.82
CA ALA A 16 -3.68 -6.18 24.00
C ALA A 16 -2.58 -5.10 24.06
N ARG A 17 -1.37 -5.41 23.59
CA ARG A 17 -0.18 -4.51 23.72
C ARG A 17 0.51 -4.24 22.37
N LEU A 18 0.23 -4.99 21.31
CA LEU A 18 0.93 -4.87 20.04
C LEU A 18 0.21 -3.90 19.10
N TYR A 19 0.92 -2.90 18.63
CA TYR A 19 0.46 -1.88 17.69
C TYR A 19 1.33 -1.85 16.44
N THR A 20 0.70 -1.66 15.28
CA THR A 20 1.38 -1.70 13.99
C THR A 20 1.08 -0.48 13.14
N LYS A 21 2.04 -0.11 12.29
CA LYS A 21 1.87 0.87 11.22
C LYS A 21 2.49 0.35 9.93
N THR A 22 1.96 0.75 8.79
CA THR A 22 2.40 0.25 7.48
C THR A 22 2.73 1.42 6.57
N ILE A 23 3.85 1.29 5.86
CA ILE A 23 4.30 2.21 4.82
C ILE A 23 4.28 1.45 3.49
N ARG A 24 3.73 2.06 2.45
CA ARG A 24 3.86 1.60 1.06
C ARG A 24 5.08 2.25 0.44
N PHE A 25 5.89 1.47 -0.29
CA PHE A 25 7.09 1.99 -0.97
C PHE A 25 7.18 1.50 -2.42
N SER A 26 7.92 2.26 -3.24
CA SER A 26 8.17 1.96 -4.64
C SER A 26 9.42 1.09 -4.83
N ASP A 27 9.64 0.65 -6.05
CA ASP A 27 10.92 0.04 -6.44
C ASP A 27 12.02 1.09 -6.53
N ILE A 28 13.25 0.61 -6.35
CA ILE A 28 14.47 1.31 -6.72
C ILE A 28 14.95 0.76 -8.07
N ASN A 29 15.47 1.64 -8.92
CA ASN A 29 15.93 1.26 -10.26
C ASN A 29 17.35 0.67 -10.21
N TYR A 30 17.50 -0.41 -9.45
CA TYR A 30 18.78 -1.08 -9.21
C TYR A 30 19.44 -1.61 -10.49
N GLN A 31 18.64 -2.09 -11.45
CA GLN A 31 19.17 -2.72 -12.66
C GLN A 31 19.88 -1.72 -13.59
N LEU A 32 19.41 -0.47 -13.64
CA LEU A 32 19.98 0.59 -14.48
C LEU A 32 21.07 1.40 -13.78
N ALA A 33 21.32 1.14 -12.50
CA ALA A 33 22.36 1.81 -11.74
C ALA A 33 23.75 1.35 -12.17
N GLN A 34 24.74 2.24 -12.09
CA GLN A 34 26.15 1.90 -12.26
C GLN A 34 26.64 1.03 -11.10
N ASN A 35 27.79 0.35 -11.28
CA ASN A 35 28.28 -0.59 -10.26
C ASN A 35 28.57 0.07 -8.90
N GLU A 36 29.10 1.30 -8.93
CA GLU A 36 29.36 2.08 -7.70
C GLU A 36 28.05 2.44 -6.99
N ASP A 37 27.02 2.86 -7.75
CA ASP A 37 25.71 3.16 -7.22
C ASP A 37 25.02 1.91 -6.65
N LYS A 38 25.20 0.74 -7.28
CA LYS A 38 24.67 -0.53 -6.77
C LYS A 38 25.24 -0.89 -5.41
N THR A 39 26.53 -0.67 -5.21
CA THR A 39 27.17 -0.89 -3.92
C THR A 39 26.63 0.06 -2.86
N ALA A 40 26.52 1.35 -3.18
CA ALA A 40 25.94 2.35 -2.27
C ALA A 40 24.48 2.05 -1.93
N ILE A 41 23.66 1.63 -2.89
CA ILE A 41 22.27 1.21 -2.65
C ILE A 41 22.21 0.02 -1.70
N PHE A 42 23.10 -0.96 -1.88
CA PHE A 42 23.14 -2.15 -1.03
C PHE A 42 23.58 -1.80 0.41
N GLU A 43 24.60 -0.99 0.57
CA GLU A 43 25.07 -0.52 1.88
C GLU A 43 23.98 0.27 2.61
N ASN A 44 23.35 1.23 1.94
CA ASN A 44 22.24 1.99 2.49
C ASN A 44 21.04 1.09 2.89
N TRP A 45 20.80 0.02 2.11
CA TRP A 45 19.76 -0.96 2.44
C TRP A 45 20.13 -1.77 3.69
N CYS A 46 21.38 -2.16 3.83
CA CYS A 46 21.86 -2.84 5.04
C CYS A 46 21.75 -1.92 6.25
N ASP A 47 22.13 -0.66 6.15
CA ASP A 47 22.01 0.33 7.21
C ASP A 47 20.55 0.58 7.60
N PHE A 48 19.67 0.64 6.62
CA PHE A 48 18.23 0.73 6.87
C PHE A 48 17.70 -0.48 7.65
N LEU A 49 18.11 -1.69 7.33
CA LEU A 49 17.68 -2.88 8.06
C LEU A 49 18.28 -2.92 9.49
N ASN A 50 19.51 -2.46 9.65
CA ASN A 50 20.18 -2.37 10.95
C ASN A 50 19.60 -1.29 11.89
N TYR A 51 18.78 -0.37 11.35
CA TYR A 51 18.03 0.60 12.15
C TYR A 51 17.06 -0.07 13.15
N PHE A 52 16.50 -1.22 12.78
CA PHE A 52 15.50 -1.90 13.58
C PHE A 52 16.15 -2.73 14.68
N ASP A 53 15.94 -2.32 15.91
CA ASP A 53 16.37 -3.05 17.10
C ASP A 53 15.39 -4.20 17.46
N SER A 54 15.74 -4.98 18.47
CA SER A 54 14.93 -6.12 18.93
C SER A 54 13.56 -5.74 19.51
N SER A 55 13.29 -4.45 19.75
CA SER A 55 12.00 -3.94 20.26
C SER A 55 11.00 -3.61 19.14
N ILE A 56 11.45 -3.66 17.88
CA ILE A 56 10.66 -3.34 16.70
C ILE A 56 10.54 -4.60 15.83
N PHE A 57 9.34 -5.13 15.71
CA PHE A 57 9.09 -6.23 14.76
C PHE A 57 8.83 -5.65 13.37
N VAL A 58 9.51 -6.17 12.36
CA VAL A 58 9.40 -5.70 10.98
C VAL A 58 8.93 -6.82 10.07
N GLN A 59 8.01 -6.48 9.17
CA GLN A 59 7.53 -7.38 8.14
C GLN A 59 7.56 -6.68 6.77
N LEU A 60 8.26 -7.25 5.81
CA LEU A 60 8.17 -6.88 4.41
C LEU A 60 7.10 -7.72 3.72
N SER A 61 6.19 -7.08 3.00
CA SER A 61 5.10 -7.73 2.29
C SER A 61 5.12 -7.34 0.81
N PHE A 62 5.09 -8.34 -0.05
CA PHE A 62 5.01 -8.21 -1.49
C PHE A 62 3.69 -8.82 -1.94
N ILE A 63 2.80 -7.98 -2.46
CA ILE A 63 1.44 -8.39 -2.80
C ILE A 63 1.19 -8.07 -4.27
N ASN A 64 0.87 -9.11 -5.05
CA ASN A 64 0.39 -8.92 -6.41
C ASN A 64 -1.13 -8.74 -6.36
N GLN A 65 -1.61 -7.59 -6.80
CA GLN A 65 -3.03 -7.30 -6.90
C GLN A 65 -3.42 -7.08 -8.36
N GLN A 66 -4.57 -7.59 -8.72
CA GLN A 66 -5.14 -7.31 -10.02
C GLN A 66 -5.52 -5.83 -10.09
N THR A 67 -4.93 -5.12 -11.04
CA THR A 67 -5.27 -3.72 -11.28
C THR A 67 -6.53 -3.63 -12.11
N ASN A 68 -7.37 -2.67 -11.80
CA ASN A 68 -8.48 -2.33 -12.69
C ASN A 68 -7.91 -1.83 -14.02
N ILE A 69 -7.88 -2.73 -15.02
CA ILE A 69 -7.33 -2.46 -16.35
C ILE A 69 -7.95 -1.20 -16.96
N THR A 70 -9.19 -0.89 -16.61
CA THR A 70 -9.89 0.31 -17.10
C THR A 70 -9.31 1.61 -16.53
N GLU A 71 -8.96 1.64 -15.25
CA GLU A 71 -8.31 2.81 -14.63
C GLU A 71 -6.88 2.97 -15.13
N PHE A 72 -6.16 1.87 -15.27
CA PHE A 72 -4.80 1.89 -15.78
C PHE A 72 -4.75 2.35 -17.25
N LYS A 73 -5.68 1.91 -18.09
CA LYS A 73 -5.82 2.40 -19.47
C LYS A 73 -6.11 3.90 -19.55
N LYS A 74 -6.85 4.46 -18.59
CA LYS A 74 -7.08 5.92 -18.52
C LYS A 74 -5.81 6.71 -18.21
N GLN A 75 -4.93 6.18 -17.36
CA GLN A 75 -3.66 6.83 -17.00
C GLN A 75 -2.62 6.79 -18.14
N ILE A 76 -2.70 5.79 -19.03
CA ILE A 76 -1.80 5.67 -20.18
C ILE A 76 -2.26 6.53 -21.36
N ASN A 77 -3.50 6.96 -21.37
CA ASN A 77 -4.01 7.79 -22.47
C ASN A 77 -3.43 9.20 -22.36
N ILE A 78 -2.53 9.54 -23.29
CA ILE A 78 -1.96 10.88 -23.38
C ILE A 78 -3.00 11.81 -23.98
N PRO A 79 -3.41 12.88 -23.28
CA PRO A 79 -4.41 13.79 -23.81
C PRO A 79 -3.89 14.53 -25.06
N PRO A 80 -4.76 14.82 -26.04
CA PRO A 80 -4.38 15.61 -27.19
C PRO A 80 -3.96 17.02 -26.78
N GLN A 81 -2.97 17.58 -27.48
CA GLN A 81 -2.49 18.95 -27.28
C GLN A 81 -2.70 19.76 -28.56
N GLN A 82 -2.58 21.09 -28.46
CA GLN A 82 -2.69 22.00 -29.61
C GLN A 82 -1.37 22.05 -30.40
N ASP A 83 -0.93 20.90 -30.91
CA ASP A 83 0.23 20.75 -31.77
C ASP A 83 0.01 19.63 -32.79
N ASP A 84 0.92 19.48 -33.76
CA ASP A 84 0.81 18.51 -34.86
C ASP A 84 1.22 17.07 -34.47
N PHE A 85 1.45 16.76 -33.18
CA PHE A 85 1.95 15.46 -32.72
C PHE A 85 0.87 14.56 -32.11
N ASN A 86 -0.40 14.83 -32.34
CA ASN A 86 -1.48 14.03 -31.76
C ASN A 86 -1.54 12.60 -32.29
N ASP A 87 -1.17 12.39 -33.54
CA ASP A 87 -1.11 11.05 -34.15
C ASP A 87 -0.04 10.20 -33.45
N ILE A 88 1.14 10.79 -33.16
CA ILE A 88 2.22 10.11 -32.44
C ILE A 88 1.80 9.79 -30.99
N ARG A 89 1.06 10.67 -30.33
CA ARG A 89 0.54 10.42 -28.96
C ARG A 89 -0.46 9.26 -28.96
N THR A 90 -1.28 9.20 -29.98
CA THR A 90 -2.28 8.13 -30.14
C THR A 90 -1.57 6.79 -30.38
N GLU A 91 -0.65 6.74 -31.33
CA GLU A 91 0.13 5.54 -31.66
C GLU A 91 0.93 5.04 -30.43
N TYR A 92 1.59 5.94 -29.69
CA TYR A 92 2.32 5.60 -28.48
C TYR A 92 1.38 5.08 -27.37
N SER A 93 0.22 5.70 -27.19
CA SER A 93 -0.80 5.23 -26.24
C SER A 93 -1.31 3.84 -26.60
N ASP A 94 -1.53 3.56 -27.87
CA ASP A 94 -2.00 2.26 -28.36
C ASP A 94 -0.91 1.19 -28.28
N MET A 95 0.33 1.54 -28.55
CA MET A 95 1.49 0.68 -28.29
C MET A 95 1.57 0.28 -26.82
N LEU A 96 1.47 1.22 -25.89
CA LEU A 96 1.49 0.96 -24.46
C LEU A 96 0.31 0.08 -24.02
N LYS A 97 -0.90 0.32 -24.55
CA LYS A 97 -2.09 -0.53 -24.29
C LYS A 97 -1.88 -1.96 -24.80
N SER A 98 -1.27 -2.11 -25.99
CA SER A 98 -0.97 -3.43 -26.57
C SER A 98 0.10 -4.18 -25.78
N GLN A 99 1.12 -3.50 -25.30
CA GLN A 99 2.15 -4.06 -24.43
C GLN A 99 1.55 -4.58 -23.11
N LEU A 100 0.63 -3.81 -22.51
CA LEU A 100 -0.10 -4.23 -21.32
C LEU A 100 -0.96 -5.47 -21.56
N ALA A 101 -1.61 -5.55 -22.72
CA ALA A 101 -2.42 -6.71 -23.06
C ALA A 101 -1.59 -7.98 -23.26
N LYS A 102 -0.32 -7.83 -23.67
CA LYS A 102 0.61 -8.95 -23.92
C LYS A 102 1.43 -9.38 -22.70
N GLY A 103 1.69 -8.47 -21.76
CA GLY A 103 2.80 -8.66 -20.83
C GLY A 103 2.46 -9.10 -19.42
N ASN A 104 1.35 -8.68 -18.85
CA ASN A 104 0.98 -9.03 -17.47
C ASN A 104 -0.53 -9.16 -17.38
N ASN A 105 -1.01 -10.20 -16.76
CA ASN A 105 -2.42 -10.45 -16.45
C ASN A 105 -3.08 -9.33 -15.60
N GLY A 106 -2.65 -8.08 -15.77
CA GLY A 106 -3.13 -6.93 -14.99
C GLY A 106 -2.67 -6.94 -13.52
N LEU A 107 -1.64 -7.73 -13.20
CA LEU A 107 -1.10 -7.81 -11.83
C LEU A 107 -0.06 -6.72 -11.61
N VAL A 108 -0.28 -5.91 -10.58
CA VAL A 108 0.70 -4.92 -10.07
C VAL A 108 1.22 -5.37 -8.73
N LYS A 109 2.55 -5.39 -8.62
CA LYS A 109 3.24 -5.71 -7.37
C LYS A 109 3.28 -4.48 -6.46
N HIS A 110 2.63 -4.61 -5.32
CA HIS A 110 2.70 -3.61 -4.25
C HIS A 110 3.65 -4.07 -3.16
N LYS A 111 4.40 -3.12 -2.60
CA LYS A 111 5.40 -3.36 -1.57
C LYS A 111 5.06 -2.57 -0.33
N TYR A 112 5.08 -3.27 0.80
CA TYR A 112 4.75 -2.71 2.10
C TYR A 112 5.79 -3.11 3.13
N ILE A 113 6.13 -2.18 4.00
CA ILE A 113 6.83 -2.44 5.24
C ILE A 113 5.88 -2.16 6.40
N THR A 114 5.70 -3.14 7.25
CA THR A 114 4.90 -3.02 8.47
C THR A 114 5.83 -3.17 9.66
N PHE A 115 5.83 -2.20 10.53
CA PHE A 115 6.56 -2.26 11.79
C PHE A 115 5.60 -2.28 12.97
N SER A 116 6.00 -2.99 14.01
CA SER A 116 5.17 -3.26 15.18
C SER A 116 5.96 -3.01 16.44
N ILE A 117 5.30 -2.48 17.44
CA ILE A 117 5.86 -2.24 18.77
C ILE A 117 4.88 -2.67 19.85
N GLU A 118 5.41 -3.03 21.01
CA GLU A 118 4.60 -3.18 22.21
C GLU A 118 4.49 -1.84 22.96
N ALA A 119 3.28 -1.54 23.43
CA ALA A 119 2.99 -0.36 24.25
C ALA A 119 1.81 -0.63 25.18
N ASP A 120 1.79 0.04 26.32
CA ASP A 120 0.72 -0.14 27.32
C ASP A 120 -0.59 0.54 26.93
N ASN A 121 -0.51 1.60 26.13
CA ASN A 121 -1.69 2.33 25.64
C ASN A 121 -1.49 2.91 24.24
N LEU A 122 -2.61 3.30 23.63
CA LEU A 122 -2.63 3.81 22.27
C LEU A 122 -1.86 5.12 22.09
N ALA A 123 -1.86 6.01 23.08
CA ALA A 123 -1.18 7.31 22.99
C ALA A 123 0.34 7.12 22.93
N ALA A 124 0.90 6.28 23.80
CA ALA A 124 2.32 5.92 23.79
C ALA A 124 2.69 5.20 22.48
N ALA A 125 1.84 4.28 22.02
CA ALA A 125 2.03 3.58 20.75
C ALA A 125 2.10 4.56 19.58
N LYS A 126 1.17 5.51 19.47
CA LYS A 126 1.14 6.50 18.40
C LYS A 126 2.39 7.37 18.39
N ALA A 127 2.82 7.87 19.53
CA ALA A 127 4.02 8.70 19.63
C ALA A 127 5.27 7.94 19.14
N ARG A 128 5.46 6.70 19.58
CA ARG A 128 6.60 5.87 19.19
C ARG A 128 6.53 5.45 17.72
N LEU A 129 5.37 5.00 17.23
CA LEU A 129 5.17 4.62 15.83
C LEU A 129 5.35 5.80 14.88
N SER A 130 4.95 7.02 15.27
CA SER A 130 5.15 8.22 14.46
C SER A 130 6.63 8.58 14.31
N ARG A 131 7.43 8.40 15.38
CA ARG A 131 8.88 8.59 15.31
C ARG A 131 9.52 7.57 14.37
N ILE A 132 9.23 6.28 14.55
CA ILE A 132 9.74 5.21 13.68
C ILE A 132 9.34 5.46 12.22
N GLU A 133 8.09 5.89 11.97
CA GLU A 133 7.63 6.24 10.62
C GLU A 133 8.49 7.33 9.98
N THR A 134 8.79 8.40 10.72
CA THR A 134 9.64 9.49 10.22
C THR A 134 11.04 8.98 9.88
N ASP A 135 11.63 8.17 10.73
CA ASP A 135 12.96 7.61 10.51
C ASP A 135 12.97 6.66 9.30
N VAL A 136 11.96 5.80 9.18
CA VAL A 136 11.80 4.89 8.03
C VAL A 136 11.61 5.67 6.71
N LEU A 137 10.80 6.72 6.70
CA LEU A 137 10.61 7.56 5.53
C LEU A 137 11.90 8.29 5.12
N ASN A 138 12.68 8.76 6.09
CA ASN A 138 13.98 9.38 5.84
C ASN A 138 14.98 8.37 5.24
N ASN A 139 15.04 7.16 5.76
CA ASN A 139 15.87 6.09 5.21
C ASN A 139 15.47 5.73 3.77
N PHE A 140 14.17 5.62 3.48
CA PHE A 140 13.71 5.42 2.10
C PHE A 140 14.07 6.58 1.18
N LYS A 141 14.06 7.81 1.67
CA LYS A 141 14.49 8.99 0.91
C LYS A 141 15.99 8.92 0.58
N VAL A 142 16.84 8.48 1.52
CA VAL A 142 18.28 8.26 1.27
C VAL A 142 18.49 7.18 0.20
N LEU A 143 17.67 6.12 0.22
CA LEU A 143 17.68 5.07 -0.81
C LEU A 143 17.14 5.52 -2.17
N GLY A 144 16.62 6.75 -2.30
CA GLY A 144 15.96 7.21 -3.53
C GLY A 144 14.60 6.55 -3.81
N VAL A 145 13.99 5.93 -2.79
CA VAL A 145 12.71 5.22 -2.91
C VAL A 145 11.58 6.13 -2.48
N THR A 146 10.52 6.21 -3.29
CA THR A 146 9.29 6.90 -2.90
C THR A 146 8.53 6.03 -1.91
N ALA A 147 8.28 6.57 -0.73
CA ALA A 147 7.54 5.88 0.32
C ALA A 147 6.48 6.80 0.94
N ARG A 148 5.35 6.23 1.34
CA ARG A 148 4.28 6.96 2.01
C ARG A 148 3.60 6.10 3.07
N PRO A 149 3.20 6.70 4.21
CA PRO A 149 2.43 6.00 5.21
C PRO A 149 1.03 5.66 4.66
N MET A 150 0.49 4.55 5.13
CA MET A 150 -0.87 4.13 4.80
C MET A 150 -1.82 4.54 5.93
N ASN A 151 -2.97 5.10 5.55
CA ASN A 151 -4.06 5.33 6.48
C ASN A 151 -4.87 4.05 6.75
N GLY A 152 -5.80 4.12 7.71
CA GLY A 152 -6.58 2.95 8.12
C GLY A 152 -7.47 2.39 7.01
N GLN A 153 -8.03 3.23 6.15
CA GLN A 153 -8.87 2.80 5.03
C GLN A 153 -8.03 2.11 3.95
N GLU A 154 -6.86 2.63 3.63
CA GLU A 154 -5.94 2.00 2.68
C GLU A 154 -5.49 0.62 3.16
N ARG A 155 -5.17 0.48 4.45
CA ARG A 155 -4.82 -0.82 5.03
C ARG A 155 -5.97 -1.83 4.95
N LEU A 156 -7.21 -1.38 5.19
CA LEU A 156 -8.41 -2.20 5.04
C LEU A 156 -8.63 -2.62 3.59
N ASN A 157 -8.43 -1.69 2.65
CA ASN A 157 -8.55 -1.98 1.22
C ASN A 157 -7.56 -3.05 0.75
N VAL A 158 -6.30 -2.98 1.20
CA VAL A 158 -5.30 -4.02 0.90
C VAL A 158 -5.74 -5.38 1.42
N LEU A 159 -6.20 -5.44 2.67
CA LEU A 159 -6.70 -6.69 3.26
C LEU A 159 -7.94 -7.23 2.52
N HIS A 160 -8.86 -6.34 2.14
CA HIS A 160 -10.03 -6.72 1.35
C HIS A 160 -9.60 -7.35 0.01
N GLY A 161 -8.66 -6.73 -0.71
CA GLY A 161 -8.15 -7.26 -1.98
C GLY A 161 -7.43 -8.61 -1.85
N ILE A 162 -6.85 -8.92 -0.68
CA ILE A 162 -6.25 -10.23 -0.41
C ILE A 162 -7.32 -11.31 -0.21
N PHE A 163 -8.36 -11.01 0.57
CA PHE A 163 -9.39 -11.98 0.92
C PHE A 163 -10.51 -12.09 -0.13
N HIS A 164 -10.66 -11.08 -1.00
CA HIS A 164 -11.69 -11.01 -2.04
C HIS A 164 -11.05 -10.57 -3.37
N PRO A 165 -10.20 -11.40 -4.00
CA PRO A 165 -9.45 -11.02 -5.20
C PRO A 165 -10.35 -10.74 -6.42
N GLU A 166 -11.50 -11.39 -6.50
CA GLU A 166 -12.49 -11.24 -7.58
C GLU A 166 -13.76 -10.50 -7.12
N GLY A 167 -13.72 -9.95 -5.89
CA GLY A 167 -14.88 -9.35 -5.25
C GLY A 167 -15.19 -7.93 -5.71
N GLU A 168 -16.31 -7.41 -5.20
CA GLU A 168 -16.71 -6.02 -5.42
C GLU A 168 -15.67 -5.02 -4.87
N PRO A 169 -15.63 -3.80 -5.42
CA PRO A 169 -14.77 -2.74 -4.91
C PRO A 169 -15.00 -2.51 -3.42
N PHE A 170 -13.92 -2.32 -2.67
CA PHE A 170 -13.99 -2.05 -1.24
C PHE A 170 -14.74 -0.76 -0.96
N ARG A 171 -15.87 -0.87 -0.29
CA ARG A 171 -16.69 0.25 0.16
C ARG A 171 -16.65 0.32 1.68
N PHE A 172 -16.00 1.35 2.21
CA PHE A 172 -15.86 1.57 3.64
C PHE A 172 -15.99 3.06 3.98
N SER A 173 -16.76 3.36 5.02
CA SER A 173 -16.83 4.70 5.62
C SER A 173 -16.65 4.60 7.13
N TRP A 174 -15.86 5.52 7.70
CA TRP A 174 -15.69 5.62 9.15
C TRP A 174 -16.97 6.08 9.88
N ASP A 175 -17.88 6.69 9.15
CA ASP A 175 -19.12 7.28 9.68
C ASP A 175 -20.29 6.30 9.66
N LEU A 176 -20.08 5.08 9.15
CA LEU A 176 -21.06 4.01 9.27
C LEU A 176 -21.16 3.60 10.73
N SER A 177 -22.27 4.00 11.36
CA SER A 177 -22.63 3.56 12.70
C SER A 177 -22.74 2.03 12.72
N LEU A 178 -22.22 1.39 13.77
CA LEU A 178 -22.35 -0.07 14.00
C LEU A 178 -23.81 -0.54 14.05
N ILE A 179 -24.77 0.38 14.17
CA ILE A 179 -26.21 0.12 14.15
C ILE A 179 -26.68 -0.33 12.76
N HIS A 180 -25.94 -0.02 11.69
CA HIS A 180 -26.29 -0.43 10.32
C HIS A 180 -25.65 -1.75 9.89
N ILE A 181 -24.86 -2.39 10.74
CA ILE A 181 -24.53 -3.81 10.64
C ILE A 181 -25.67 -4.56 11.33
N SER A 182 -26.90 -4.31 10.88
CA SER A 182 -28.08 -5.00 11.36
C SER A 182 -27.95 -6.47 11.01
N GLU A 183 -28.30 -7.30 12.00
CA GLU A 183 -28.50 -8.72 11.92
C GLU A 183 -29.10 -9.16 10.57
N PRO A 184 -28.60 -10.28 10.01
CA PRO A 184 -29.30 -10.87 8.88
C PRO A 184 -30.74 -11.15 9.33
N THR A 185 -31.67 -10.46 8.73
CA THR A 185 -33.09 -10.66 8.95
C THR A 185 -33.38 -12.12 8.66
N ARG A 186 -33.48 -12.96 9.69
CA ARG A 186 -34.05 -14.29 9.58
C ARG A 186 -35.47 -14.10 9.10
N ARG A 187 -35.69 -14.20 7.81
CA ARG A 187 -37.03 -14.44 7.28
C ARG A 187 -37.45 -15.82 7.79
N THR A 188 -38.20 -15.86 8.85
CA THR A 188 -38.98 -17.02 9.16
C THR A 188 -39.96 -17.25 8.01
N PRO A 189 -39.97 -18.45 7.39
CA PRO A 189 -41.04 -18.75 6.45
C PRO A 189 -42.37 -18.78 7.21
N ILE A 190 -43.29 -17.97 6.78
CA ILE A 190 -44.69 -18.03 7.23
C ILE A 190 -45.26 -19.29 6.58
N SER A 191 -45.66 -20.24 7.42
CA SER A 191 -46.46 -21.41 7.05
C SER A 191 -47.87 -21.04 6.65
#